data_9e854ebfd42a8abb990a6a07fa00f863
#
_entry.id   9e854ebfd42a8abb990a6a07fa00f863
#
_cell.length_a   1.000
_cell.length_b   1.000
_cell.length_c   1.000
_cell.angle_alpha   90.00
_cell.angle_beta   90.00
_cell.angle_gamma   90.00
#
_symmetry.space_group_name_H-M   'P 1'
#
loop_
_entity.id
_entity.type
_entity.pdbx_description
1 polymer ?
#
loop_
_entity_poly.entity_id
_entity_poly.type
_entity_poly.pdbx_seq_one_letter_code
_entity_poly.pdbx_strand_id
1 'polypeptide(L)'
;MQYTHGGDIYTYGEMIDFSVNINPLGPSKKVIEAAKRALLQSAAYPDCKCRKLREKLADRLRVDERMFAFGNGAAELLYTLVLAEKSKKALLPIPSFSEYEQALKTVGCEIKYYQTKKNNGFCIDYDFLEELTEDVDIIFLCS
;
A
#
# COMPACT_ATOMS: atom_id res chain seq x y z
N MET A 1 20.22 5.93 1.84
CA MET A 1 19.54 6.20 0.55
C MET A 1 18.40 7.15 0.85
N GLN A 2 18.32 8.30 0.19
CA GLN A 2 17.20 9.23 0.38
C GLN A 2 16.04 8.72 -0.47
N TYR A 3 14.98 8.26 0.17
CA TYR A 3 13.79 7.80 -0.53
C TYR A 3 13.03 9.01 -1.05
N THR A 4 12.92 9.12 -2.35
CA THR A 4 12.16 10.18 -3.02
C THR A 4 10.83 9.58 -3.47
N HIS A 5 9.72 10.03 -2.87
CA HIS A 5 8.40 9.75 -3.39
C HIS A 5 8.17 10.56 -4.66
N GLY A 6 7.43 9.98 -5.61
CA GLY A 6 6.92 10.75 -6.74
C GLY A 6 5.87 11.78 -6.31
N GLY A 7 5.48 12.67 -7.23
CA GLY A 7 4.42 13.66 -6.99
C GLY A 7 4.87 14.89 -6.20
N ASP A 8 6.16 15.15 -6.09
CA ASP A 8 6.70 16.33 -5.39
C ASP A 8 6.61 17.59 -6.25
N ILE A 9 5.38 18.10 -6.39
CA ILE A 9 5.11 19.36 -7.09
C ILE A 9 5.67 20.60 -6.34
N TYR A 10 5.98 20.45 -5.06
CA TYR A 10 6.50 21.54 -4.25
C TYR A 10 7.98 21.83 -4.53
N THR A 11 8.75 20.78 -4.83
CA THR A 11 10.16 20.91 -5.23
C THR A 11 10.31 21.23 -6.71
N TYR A 12 9.52 20.58 -7.57
CA TYR A 12 9.70 20.61 -9.03
C TYR A 12 8.74 21.55 -9.76
N GLY A 13 7.71 22.08 -9.07
CA GLY A 13 6.69 22.94 -9.67
C GLY A 13 5.70 22.21 -10.58
N GLU A 14 4.97 22.98 -11.40
CA GLU A 14 4.00 22.39 -12.35
C GLU A 14 4.75 21.76 -13.53
N MET A 15 4.52 20.46 -13.71
CA MET A 15 5.06 19.67 -14.82
C MET A 15 4.12 18.51 -15.16
N ILE A 16 4.38 17.86 -16.29
CA ILE A 16 3.71 16.58 -16.60
C ILE A 16 4.35 15.51 -15.73
N ASP A 17 3.61 15.04 -14.73
CA ASP A 17 4.11 14.11 -13.73
C ASP A 17 3.81 12.65 -14.12
N PHE A 18 4.88 11.89 -14.40
CA PHE A 18 4.84 10.44 -14.64
C PHE A 18 5.31 9.62 -13.43
N SER A 19 5.63 10.28 -12.31
CA SER A 19 6.18 9.61 -11.13
C SER A 19 5.11 9.03 -10.20
N VAL A 20 3.84 9.43 -10.38
CA VAL A 20 2.71 8.97 -9.57
C VAL A 20 1.51 8.63 -10.44
N ASN A 21 0.71 7.67 -9.96
CA ASN A 21 -0.50 7.23 -10.64
C ASN A 21 -1.73 7.95 -10.06
N ILE A 22 -1.88 9.23 -10.38
CA ILE A 22 -3.00 10.08 -9.91
C ILE A 22 -4.05 10.18 -11.01
N ASN A 23 -5.34 10.14 -10.61
CA ASN A 23 -6.43 10.44 -11.53
C ASN A 23 -6.41 11.93 -11.93
N PRO A 24 -6.10 12.28 -13.18
CA PRO A 24 -6.00 13.68 -13.62
C PRO A 24 -7.33 14.43 -13.57
N LEU A 25 -8.47 13.73 -13.53
CA LEU A 25 -9.81 14.32 -13.41
C LEU A 25 -10.16 14.69 -11.96
N GLY A 26 -9.29 14.33 -11.01
CA GLY A 26 -9.54 14.55 -9.59
C GLY A 26 -10.73 13.73 -9.04
N PRO A 27 -11.21 14.04 -7.85
CA PRO A 27 -12.33 13.34 -7.22
C PRO A 27 -13.67 13.69 -7.90
N SER A 28 -14.58 12.72 -7.98
CA SER A 28 -15.91 12.96 -8.54
C SER A 28 -16.72 13.98 -7.71
N LYS A 29 -17.65 14.68 -8.38
CA LYS A 29 -18.54 15.64 -7.69
C LYS A 29 -19.28 15.02 -6.51
N LYS A 30 -19.72 13.74 -6.63
CA LYS A 30 -20.40 13.01 -5.54
C LYS A 30 -19.50 12.84 -4.31
N VAL A 31 -18.21 12.54 -4.53
CA VAL A 31 -17.23 12.41 -3.44
C VAL A 31 -17.02 13.76 -2.75
N ILE A 32 -16.82 14.83 -3.54
CA ILE A 32 -16.62 16.18 -3.01
C ILE A 32 -17.82 16.60 -2.14
N GLU A 33 -19.04 16.42 -2.62
CA GLU A 33 -20.24 16.78 -1.87
C GLU A 33 -20.45 15.92 -0.61
N ALA A 34 -20.07 14.64 -0.66
CA ALA A 34 -20.08 13.78 0.52
C ALA A 34 -19.08 14.26 1.57
N ALA A 35 -17.85 14.61 1.15
CA ALA A 35 -16.81 15.13 2.03
C ALA A 35 -17.25 16.46 2.69
N LYS A 36 -17.84 17.40 1.91
CA LYS A 36 -18.37 18.66 2.45
C LYS A 36 -19.42 18.42 3.54
N ARG A 37 -20.36 17.49 3.32
CA ARG A 37 -21.36 17.15 4.34
C ARG A 37 -20.74 16.50 5.58
N ALA A 38 -19.71 15.68 5.39
CA ALA A 38 -19.02 15.01 6.50
C ALA A 38 -18.26 16.00 7.40
N LEU A 39 -17.74 17.10 6.84
CA LEU A 39 -17.09 18.17 7.61
C LEU A 39 -18.00 18.75 8.69
N LEU A 40 -19.31 18.82 8.46
CA LEU A 40 -20.28 19.31 9.45
C LEU A 40 -20.40 18.38 10.67
N GLN A 41 -19.93 17.15 10.56
CA GLN A 41 -19.93 16.12 11.61
C GLN A 41 -18.57 15.98 12.30
N SER A 42 -17.59 16.80 11.93
CA SER A 42 -16.20 16.70 12.44
C SER A 42 -16.03 17.03 13.92
N ALA A 43 -17.07 17.57 14.58
CA ALA A 43 -17.10 17.77 16.02
C ALA A 43 -17.15 16.46 16.83
N ALA A 44 -17.54 15.34 16.19
CA ALA A 44 -17.55 14.04 16.81
C ALA A 44 -16.27 13.26 16.51
N TYR A 45 -15.84 12.42 17.44
CA TYR A 45 -14.74 11.50 17.15
C TYR A 45 -15.10 10.56 15.99
N PRO A 46 -14.16 10.28 15.08
CA PRO A 46 -14.40 9.33 14.01
C PRO A 46 -14.65 7.91 14.54
N ASP A 47 -15.46 7.16 13.80
CA ASP A 47 -15.67 5.74 14.12
C ASP A 47 -14.40 4.93 13.78
N CYS A 48 -13.55 4.67 14.80
CA CYS A 48 -12.30 3.93 14.65
C CYS A 48 -12.49 2.49 14.12
N LYS A 49 -13.72 1.95 14.17
CA LYS A 49 -14.05 0.63 13.60
C LYS A 49 -14.54 0.70 12.16
N CYS A 50 -14.73 1.89 11.61
CA CYS A 50 -15.25 2.12 10.25
C CYS A 50 -16.51 1.33 9.91
N ARG A 51 -17.43 1.15 10.88
CA ARG A 51 -18.58 0.22 10.80
C ARG A 51 -19.41 0.41 9.53
N LYS A 52 -19.85 1.66 9.24
CA LYS A 52 -20.66 1.95 8.05
C LYS A 52 -19.92 1.70 6.73
N LEU A 53 -18.61 1.93 6.69
CA LEU A 53 -17.81 1.67 5.51
C LEU A 53 -17.64 0.16 5.31
N ARG A 54 -17.37 -0.54 6.39
CA ARG A 54 -17.20 -1.99 6.43
C ARG A 54 -18.43 -2.72 5.93
N GLU A 55 -19.63 -2.41 6.49
CA GLU A 55 -20.91 -2.93 6.08
C GLU A 55 -21.16 -2.72 4.57
N LYS A 56 -21.04 -1.47 4.10
CA LYS A 56 -21.26 -1.16 2.67
C LYS A 56 -20.31 -1.86 1.72
N LEU A 57 -19.05 -2.06 2.11
CA LEU A 57 -18.09 -2.78 1.28
C LEU A 57 -18.37 -4.29 1.31
N ALA A 58 -18.71 -4.83 2.45
CA ALA A 58 -19.12 -6.23 2.60
C ALA A 58 -20.30 -6.57 1.69
N ASP A 59 -21.35 -5.74 1.74
CA ASP A 59 -22.53 -5.87 0.88
C ASP A 59 -22.17 -5.79 -0.62
N ARG A 60 -21.36 -4.79 -0.99
CA ARG A 60 -20.99 -4.56 -2.38
C ARG A 60 -20.13 -5.68 -2.95
N LEU A 61 -19.18 -6.17 -2.18
CA LEU A 61 -18.21 -7.19 -2.60
C LEU A 61 -18.68 -8.62 -2.28
N ARG A 62 -19.77 -8.77 -1.53
CA ARG A 62 -20.32 -10.06 -1.07
C ARG A 62 -19.29 -10.89 -0.31
N VAL A 63 -18.59 -10.25 0.60
CA VAL A 63 -17.60 -10.87 1.50
C VAL A 63 -17.92 -10.51 2.95
N ASP A 64 -17.39 -11.28 3.90
CA ASP A 64 -17.56 -11.02 5.32
C ASP A 64 -16.93 -9.68 5.71
N GLU A 65 -17.64 -8.88 6.51
CA GLU A 65 -17.16 -7.58 6.97
C GLU A 65 -15.85 -7.65 7.75
N ARG A 66 -15.53 -8.79 8.34
CA ARG A 66 -14.28 -9.06 9.08
C ARG A 66 -13.06 -9.16 8.17
N MET A 67 -13.25 -9.29 6.85
CA MET A 67 -12.16 -9.41 5.88
C MET A 67 -11.53 -8.06 5.49
N PHE A 68 -11.97 -6.96 6.09
CA PHE A 68 -11.45 -5.63 5.75
C PHE A 68 -10.56 -5.07 6.85
N ALA A 69 -9.45 -4.47 6.43
CA ALA A 69 -8.69 -3.50 7.19
C ALA A 69 -8.77 -2.14 6.47
N PHE A 70 -8.80 -1.05 7.23
CA PHE A 70 -8.86 0.30 6.70
C PHE A 70 -7.70 1.13 7.22
N GLY A 71 -7.14 1.98 6.36
CA GLY A 71 -6.05 2.89 6.69
C GLY A 71 -6.01 4.09 5.74
N ASN A 72 -5.23 5.08 6.08
CA ASN A 72 -5.04 6.29 5.28
C ASN A 72 -3.99 6.03 4.18
N GLY A 73 -4.43 5.35 3.13
CA GLY A 73 -3.58 4.91 2.04
C GLY A 73 -2.88 3.57 2.30
N ALA A 74 -2.24 3.05 1.24
CA ALA A 74 -1.57 1.75 1.28
C ALA A 74 -0.38 1.74 2.26
N ALA A 75 0.35 2.85 2.39
CA ALA A 75 1.50 2.93 3.28
C ALA A 75 1.13 2.61 4.74
N GLU A 76 0.09 3.26 5.30
CA GLU A 76 -0.34 2.96 6.68
C GLU A 76 -0.69 1.48 6.87
N LEU A 77 -1.38 0.87 5.88
CA LEU A 77 -1.74 -0.54 5.94
C LEU A 77 -0.51 -1.45 5.90
N LEU A 78 0.49 -1.12 5.08
CA LEU A 78 1.74 -1.86 4.99
C LEU A 78 2.50 -1.85 6.32
N TYR A 79 2.69 -0.66 6.91
CA TYR A 79 3.34 -0.54 8.21
C TYR A 79 2.57 -1.27 9.31
N THR A 80 1.24 -1.13 9.33
CA THR A 80 0.38 -1.82 10.30
C THR A 80 0.48 -3.33 10.16
N LEU A 81 0.47 -3.86 8.94
CA LEU A 81 0.62 -5.28 8.66
C LEU A 81 1.95 -5.81 9.18
N VAL A 82 3.05 -5.16 8.80
CA VAL A 82 4.41 -5.58 9.19
C VAL A 82 4.59 -5.54 10.71
N LEU A 83 4.04 -4.52 11.37
CA LEU A 83 4.06 -4.40 12.84
C LEU A 83 3.23 -5.49 13.53
N ALA A 84 2.10 -5.88 12.94
CA ALA A 84 1.23 -6.92 13.49
C ALA A 84 1.85 -8.31 13.34
N GLU A 85 2.39 -8.63 12.16
CA GLU A 85 3.01 -9.92 11.85
C GLU A 85 4.37 -10.11 12.53
N LYS A 86 5.11 -9.02 12.78
CA LYS A 86 6.47 -9.06 13.37
C LYS A 86 7.41 -9.98 12.61
N SER A 87 7.31 -9.93 11.29
CA SER A 87 8.10 -10.76 10.39
C SER A 87 9.59 -10.57 10.62
N LYS A 88 10.34 -11.66 10.66
CA LYS A 88 11.80 -11.67 10.86
C LYS A 88 12.55 -11.72 9.55
N LYS A 89 11.99 -12.42 8.55
CA LYS A 89 12.58 -12.57 7.22
C LYS A 89 11.55 -12.36 6.12
N ALA A 90 11.90 -11.52 5.17
CA ALA A 90 11.06 -11.19 4.02
C ALA A 90 11.76 -11.55 2.71
N LEU A 91 10.99 -11.97 1.70
CA LEU A 91 11.43 -12.04 0.31
C LEU A 91 10.76 -10.92 -0.48
N LEU A 92 11.57 -10.07 -1.11
CA LEU A 92 11.11 -8.89 -1.82
C LEU A 92 11.63 -8.87 -3.25
N PRO A 93 10.77 -9.11 -4.26
CA PRO A 93 11.11 -8.84 -5.65
C PRO A 93 11.40 -7.37 -5.89
N ILE A 94 12.48 -7.07 -6.62
CA ILE A 94 12.88 -5.72 -6.98
C ILE A 94 13.18 -5.59 -8.48
N PRO A 95 12.88 -4.43 -9.12
CA PRO A 95 12.35 -3.21 -8.51
C PRO A 95 10.87 -3.34 -8.10
N SER A 96 10.48 -2.71 -7.00
CA SER A 96 9.11 -2.67 -6.50
C SER A 96 8.82 -1.37 -5.73
N PHE A 97 7.66 -1.27 -5.13
CA PHE A 97 7.27 -0.10 -4.35
C PHE A 97 8.14 0.05 -3.11
N SER A 98 8.77 1.21 -2.94
CA SER A 98 9.76 1.49 -1.90
C SER A 98 9.25 1.35 -0.47
N GLU A 99 7.93 1.53 -0.25
CA GLU A 99 7.33 1.40 1.07
C GLU A 99 7.38 -0.02 1.64
N TYR A 100 7.44 -1.05 0.80
CA TYR A 100 7.61 -2.43 1.27
C TYR A 100 8.91 -2.58 2.06
N GLU A 101 10.00 -2.15 1.47
CA GLU A 101 11.33 -2.19 2.11
C GLU A 101 11.38 -1.32 3.37
N GLN A 102 10.80 -0.12 3.30
CA GLN A 102 10.77 0.80 4.43
C GLN A 102 9.98 0.21 5.60
N ALA A 103 8.79 -0.31 5.35
CA ALA A 103 7.96 -0.93 6.38
C ALA A 103 8.68 -2.12 7.05
N LEU A 104 9.28 -3.01 6.28
CA LEU A 104 10.05 -4.15 6.80
C LEU A 104 11.23 -3.72 7.68
N LYS A 105 11.94 -2.66 7.28
CA LYS A 105 13.06 -2.11 8.07
C LYS A 105 12.63 -1.58 9.45
N THR A 106 11.39 -1.08 9.57
CA THR A 106 10.91 -0.55 10.88
C THR A 106 10.81 -1.60 11.97
N VAL A 107 10.64 -2.86 11.60
CA VAL A 107 10.60 -3.99 12.55
C VAL A 107 11.91 -4.77 12.61
N GLY A 108 12.96 -4.29 11.93
CA GLY A 108 14.25 -4.98 11.88
C GLY A 108 14.21 -6.29 11.10
N CYS A 109 13.28 -6.43 10.15
CA CYS A 109 13.15 -7.60 9.32
C CYS A 109 14.37 -7.76 8.39
N GLU A 110 14.93 -8.95 8.31
CA GLU A 110 15.93 -9.31 7.29
C GLU A 110 15.24 -9.38 5.93
N ILE A 111 15.80 -8.69 4.93
CA ILE A 111 15.20 -8.65 3.59
C ILE A 111 16.10 -9.37 2.61
N LYS A 112 15.59 -10.47 2.06
CA LYS A 112 16.16 -11.14 0.90
C LYS A 112 15.57 -10.56 -0.36
N TYR A 113 16.41 -10.07 -1.26
CA TYR A 113 15.96 -9.47 -2.51
C TYR A 113 16.00 -10.47 -3.65
N TYR A 114 14.89 -10.56 -4.39
CA TYR A 114 14.85 -11.25 -5.67
C TYR A 114 14.93 -10.26 -6.81
N GLN A 115 16.02 -10.30 -7.58
CA GLN A 115 16.23 -9.36 -8.68
C GLN A 115 15.49 -9.82 -9.93
N THR A 116 14.38 -9.13 -10.27
CA THR A 116 13.72 -9.34 -11.55
C THR A 116 14.55 -8.77 -12.71
N LYS A 117 14.34 -9.30 -13.92
CA LYS A 117 15.22 -9.02 -15.06
C LYS A 117 14.50 -8.20 -16.14
N LYS A 118 15.19 -7.20 -16.67
CA LYS A 118 14.65 -6.33 -17.72
C LYS A 118 14.35 -7.10 -19.02
N ASN A 119 15.14 -8.11 -19.33
CA ASN A 119 15.01 -8.90 -20.55
C ASN A 119 13.75 -9.77 -20.61
N ASN A 120 13.11 -10.05 -19.45
CA ASN A 120 11.83 -10.74 -19.36
C ASN A 120 10.68 -9.81 -18.93
N GLY A 121 10.87 -8.48 -19.06
CA GLY A 121 9.85 -7.49 -18.70
C GLY A 121 9.62 -7.35 -17.20
N PHE A 122 10.63 -7.66 -16.37
CA PHE A 122 10.54 -7.65 -14.90
C PHE A 122 9.51 -8.65 -14.33
N CYS A 123 9.18 -9.70 -15.08
CA CYS A 123 8.34 -10.78 -14.58
C CYS A 123 9.07 -11.63 -13.53
N ILE A 124 8.31 -12.19 -12.62
CA ILE A 124 8.79 -13.20 -11.68
C ILE A 124 8.85 -14.54 -12.41
N ASP A 125 10.02 -15.16 -12.43
CA ASP A 125 10.26 -16.47 -13.05
C ASP A 125 10.13 -17.61 -12.04
N TYR A 126 10.22 -18.86 -12.52
CA TYR A 126 10.15 -20.05 -11.66
C TYR A 126 11.30 -20.14 -10.65
N ASP A 127 12.45 -19.52 -10.93
CA ASP A 127 13.58 -19.43 -10.00
C ASP A 127 13.22 -18.66 -8.70
N PHE A 128 12.20 -17.81 -8.72
CA PHE A 128 11.65 -17.19 -7.51
C PHE A 128 11.17 -18.23 -6.49
N LEU A 129 10.63 -19.37 -6.95
CA LEU A 129 10.15 -20.42 -6.05
C LEU A 129 11.30 -21.09 -5.28
N GLU A 130 12.50 -21.11 -5.85
CA GLU A 130 13.72 -21.63 -5.19
C GLU A 130 14.19 -20.70 -4.05
N GLU A 131 13.76 -19.42 -4.10
CA GLU A 131 14.06 -18.45 -3.05
C GLU A 131 13.09 -18.54 -1.85
N LEU A 132 11.98 -19.29 -2.00
CA LEU A 132 10.99 -19.54 -0.95
C LEU A 132 11.51 -20.63 -0.01
N THR A 133 12.14 -20.22 1.06
CA THR A 133 12.61 -21.10 2.12
C THR A 133 11.66 -21.08 3.31
N GLU A 134 11.65 -22.13 4.13
CA GLU A 134 10.73 -22.26 5.28
C GLU A 134 10.85 -21.14 6.32
N ASP A 135 11.94 -20.40 6.29
CA ASP A 135 12.22 -19.28 7.19
C ASP A 135 11.76 -17.92 6.65
N VAL A 136 11.13 -17.86 5.47
CA VAL A 136 10.52 -16.63 4.93
C VAL A 136 9.13 -16.45 5.53
N ASP A 137 8.95 -15.40 6.33
CA ASP A 137 7.69 -15.11 7.00
C ASP A 137 6.72 -14.32 6.11
N ILE A 138 7.25 -13.44 5.24
CA ILE A 138 6.44 -12.52 4.45
C ILE A 138 7.02 -12.27 3.05
N ILE A 139 6.13 -12.14 2.09
CA ILE A 139 6.46 -11.78 0.70
C ILE A 139 5.58 -10.60 0.28
N PHE A 140 6.17 -9.57 -0.31
CA PHE A 140 5.43 -8.51 -0.97
C PHE A 140 5.52 -8.69 -2.49
N LEU A 141 4.38 -8.92 -3.13
CA LEU A 141 4.25 -8.99 -4.57
C LEU A 141 3.54 -7.73 -5.08
N CYS A 142 4.20 -6.99 -5.97
CA CYS A 142 3.67 -5.81 -6.63
C CYS A 142 3.27 -6.17 -8.06
N SER A 143 2.01 -5.93 -8.43
CA SER A 143 1.47 -6.14 -9.79
C SER A 143 1.35 -4.82 -10.53
#